data_13c0462afb115d6a0eb3437bcef91077
#
_entry.id   13c0462afb115d6a0eb3437bcef91077
#
_cell.length_a   1.000
_cell.length_b   1.000
_cell.length_c   1.000
_cell.angle_alpha   90.00
_cell.angle_beta   90.00
_cell.angle_gamma   90.00
#
_symmetry.space_group_name_H-M   'P 1'
#
loop_
_entity.id
_entity.type
_entity.pdbx_description
1 polymer ?
#
loop_
_entity_poly.entity_id
_entity_poly.type
_entity_poly.pdbx_seq_one_letter_code
_entity_poly.pdbx_strand_id
1 'polypeptide(L)'
;MSVAFRREGDEEHLEPKFEIPIPAGPNLVTAHGLTLIGQRVAACKAQLVEGGDELVINAARRDLRYWHTRQITAELVPVPSGETVEFGTTVTFRLNGKERVLTIVGDDEADPAAGLISFSAPLSRVLLGAEPGELLPFGAREDAIEIVAIAVRRSP
;
A
#
# COMPACT_ATOMS: atom_id res chain seq x y z
N MET A 1 31.36 -2.53 35.20
CA MET A 1 30.31 -3.21 35.28
C MET A 1 29.17 -2.78 34.51
N SER A 2 28.53 -1.79 34.87
CA SER A 2 27.36 -1.40 34.15
C SER A 2 27.66 -0.90 32.77
N VAL A 3 28.88 -0.49 32.51
CA VAL A 3 29.25 -0.02 31.19
C VAL A 3 29.12 -1.13 30.14
N ALA A 4 29.66 -2.29 30.43
CA ALA A 4 29.59 -3.39 29.48
C ALA A 4 28.15 -3.82 29.27
N PHE A 5 27.38 -3.80 30.33
CA PHE A 5 26.00 -4.19 30.24
C PHE A 5 25.22 -3.23 29.36
N ARG A 6 25.47 -1.95 29.50
CA ARG A 6 24.78 -0.96 28.71
C ARG A 6 25.13 -1.08 27.24
N ARG A 7 26.36 -1.44 26.93
CA ARG A 7 26.77 -1.59 25.56
C ARG A 7 26.05 -2.73 24.86
N GLU A 8 25.81 -3.79 25.57
CA GLU A 8 25.03 -4.89 25.03
C GLU A 8 23.60 -4.46 24.72
N GLY A 9 23.02 -3.68 25.60
CA GLY A 9 21.69 -3.18 25.37
C GLY A 9 21.61 -2.31 24.15
N ASP A 10 22.63 -1.51 23.90
CA ASP A 10 22.66 -0.67 22.73
C ASP A 10 22.69 -1.48 21.44
N GLU A 11 23.44 -2.56 21.42
CA GLU A 11 23.49 -3.42 20.26
C GLU A 11 22.16 -4.07 20.00
N GLU A 12 21.48 -4.50 21.03
CA GLU A 12 20.17 -5.08 20.87
C GLU A 12 19.16 -4.09 20.33
N HIS A 13 19.30 -2.83 20.71
CA HIS A 13 18.43 -1.81 20.19
C HIS A 13 18.60 -1.59 18.70
N LEU A 14 19.76 -1.81 18.15
CA LEU A 14 20.00 -1.57 16.75
C LEU A 14 19.29 -2.58 15.86
N GLU A 15 19.21 -3.82 16.30
CA GLU A 15 18.60 -4.87 15.50
C GLU A 15 17.11 -4.64 15.22
N PRO A 16 16.28 -4.44 16.24
CA PRO A 16 14.85 -4.28 16.00
C PRO A 16 14.50 -3.06 15.19
N LYS A 17 15.37 -2.08 15.14
CA LYS A 17 15.08 -0.84 14.42
C LYS A 17 14.95 -1.04 12.93
N PHE A 18 15.44 -2.15 12.43
CA PHE A 18 15.46 -2.38 10.99
C PHE A 18 14.32 -3.25 10.51
N GLU A 19 13.35 -3.54 11.38
CA GLU A 19 12.13 -4.17 10.91
C GLU A 19 11.30 -3.17 10.15
N ILE A 20 10.69 -3.61 9.05
CA ILE A 20 9.82 -2.76 8.26
C ILE A 20 8.46 -2.67 8.96
N PRO A 21 7.97 -1.47 9.27
CA PRO A 21 6.70 -1.33 9.96
C PRO A 21 5.54 -1.88 9.12
N ILE A 22 4.61 -2.55 9.79
CA ILE A 22 3.40 -3.05 9.15
C ILE A 22 2.37 -1.93 9.17
N PRO A 23 1.76 -1.58 8.03
CA PRO A 23 0.71 -0.56 8.01
C PRO A 23 -0.45 -0.95 8.92
N ALA A 24 -1.02 0.05 9.60
CA ALA A 24 -2.15 -0.17 10.48
C ALA A 24 -3.41 -0.44 9.68
N GLY A 25 -4.38 -1.12 10.31
CA GLY A 25 -5.68 -1.39 9.72
C GLY A 25 -5.69 -2.65 8.88
N PRO A 26 -6.81 -2.91 8.18
CA PRO A 26 -6.95 -4.12 7.38
C PRO A 26 -6.01 -4.10 6.19
N ASN A 27 -5.58 -5.29 5.78
CA ASN A 27 -4.69 -5.44 4.63
C ASN A 27 -5.51 -5.81 3.39
N LEU A 28 -6.22 -4.83 2.85
CA LEU A 28 -7.03 -5.03 1.65
C LEU A 28 -6.15 -5.09 0.42
N VAL A 29 -6.40 -6.07 -0.44
CA VAL A 29 -5.63 -6.23 -1.67
C VAL A 29 -6.56 -6.48 -2.85
N THR A 30 -6.12 -6.02 -4.04
CA THR A 30 -6.70 -6.45 -5.30
C THR A 30 -6.04 -7.77 -5.70
N ALA A 31 -6.60 -8.45 -6.69
CA ALA A 31 -5.97 -9.68 -7.21
C ALA A 31 -4.54 -9.41 -7.68
N HIS A 32 -4.33 -8.28 -8.34
CA HIS A 32 -2.99 -7.90 -8.80
C HIS A 32 -2.06 -7.64 -7.61
N GLY A 33 -2.56 -6.95 -6.58
CA GLY A 33 -1.78 -6.67 -5.38
C GLY A 33 -1.36 -7.94 -4.66
N LEU A 34 -2.27 -8.92 -4.60
CA LEU A 34 -1.94 -10.21 -3.98
C LEU A 34 -0.85 -10.93 -4.75
N THR A 35 -0.94 -10.92 -6.08
CA THR A 35 0.11 -11.50 -6.94
C THR A 35 1.45 -10.80 -6.70
N LEU A 36 1.43 -9.49 -6.61
CA LEU A 36 2.64 -8.70 -6.37
C LEU A 36 3.30 -9.10 -5.05
N ILE A 37 2.51 -9.23 -3.98
CA ILE A 37 3.02 -9.66 -2.68
C ILE A 37 3.66 -11.04 -2.79
N GLY A 38 3.01 -11.97 -3.46
CA GLY A 38 3.57 -13.32 -3.68
C GLY A 38 4.89 -13.28 -4.42
N GLN A 39 5.02 -12.42 -5.40
CA GLN A 39 6.28 -12.25 -6.14
C GLN A 39 7.38 -11.72 -5.24
N ARG A 40 7.05 -10.82 -4.32
CA ARG A 40 8.03 -10.28 -3.37
C ARG A 40 8.51 -11.36 -2.41
N VAL A 41 7.58 -12.20 -1.92
CA VAL A 41 7.96 -13.33 -1.06
C VAL A 41 8.92 -14.25 -1.81
N ALA A 42 8.59 -14.60 -3.04
CA ALA A 42 9.42 -15.50 -3.85
C ALA A 42 10.81 -14.90 -4.09
N ALA A 43 10.88 -13.59 -4.38
CA ALA A 43 12.14 -12.93 -4.62
C ALA A 43 13.05 -12.94 -3.37
N CYS A 44 12.47 -12.73 -2.19
CA CYS A 44 13.24 -12.77 -0.95
C CYS A 44 13.76 -14.18 -0.68
N LYS A 45 12.93 -15.20 -0.92
CA LYS A 45 13.37 -16.59 -0.73
C LYS A 45 14.49 -16.94 -1.71
N ALA A 46 14.37 -16.49 -2.95
CA ALA A 46 15.41 -16.74 -3.96
C ALA A 46 16.72 -16.08 -3.54
N GLN A 47 16.68 -14.87 -3.01
CA GLN A 47 17.88 -14.19 -2.55
C GLN A 47 18.54 -14.94 -1.41
N LEU A 48 17.74 -15.52 -0.50
CA LEU A 48 18.31 -16.31 0.60
C LEU A 48 18.98 -17.59 0.10
N VAL A 49 18.44 -18.20 -0.95
CA VAL A 49 19.06 -19.38 -1.56
C VAL A 49 20.34 -19.00 -2.27
N GLU A 50 20.32 -17.91 -3.02
CA GLU A 50 21.51 -17.44 -3.75
C GLU A 50 22.61 -17.03 -2.79
N GLY A 51 22.26 -16.41 -1.67
CA GLY A 51 23.22 -15.98 -0.69
C GLY A 51 23.75 -14.59 -0.97
N GLY A 52 24.92 -14.32 -0.41
CA GLY A 52 25.53 -13.01 -0.50
C GLY A 52 26.23 -12.69 0.81
N ASP A 53 26.64 -11.43 0.97
CA ASP A 53 27.27 -11.06 2.23
C ASP A 53 26.20 -10.90 3.32
N GLU A 54 26.67 -10.63 4.53
CA GLU A 54 25.79 -10.58 5.69
C GLU A 54 24.72 -9.50 5.56
N LEU A 55 25.07 -8.36 4.98
CA LEU A 55 24.08 -7.28 4.80
C LEU A 55 22.97 -7.69 3.84
N VAL A 56 23.33 -8.37 2.76
CA VAL A 56 22.36 -8.82 1.77
C VAL A 56 21.43 -9.86 2.40
N ILE A 57 21.97 -10.82 3.13
CA ILE A 57 21.19 -11.87 3.76
C ILE A 57 20.25 -11.29 4.81
N ASN A 58 20.75 -10.39 5.65
CA ASN A 58 19.93 -9.79 6.70
C ASN A 58 18.80 -8.95 6.11
N ALA A 59 19.08 -8.21 5.04
CA ALA A 59 18.04 -7.44 4.36
C ALA A 59 16.98 -8.36 3.77
N ALA A 60 17.39 -9.46 3.14
CA ALA A 60 16.44 -10.42 2.57
C ALA A 60 15.57 -11.06 3.64
N ARG A 61 16.15 -11.38 4.80
CA ARG A 61 15.37 -11.94 5.92
C ARG A 61 14.36 -10.93 6.45
N ARG A 62 14.78 -9.67 6.61
CA ARG A 62 13.90 -8.61 7.06
C ARG A 62 12.74 -8.41 6.09
N ASP A 63 13.06 -8.33 4.81
CA ASP A 63 12.06 -8.11 3.77
C ASP A 63 11.10 -9.31 3.71
N LEU A 64 11.62 -10.52 3.86
CA LEU A 64 10.77 -11.72 3.86
C LEU A 64 9.78 -11.71 5.01
N ARG A 65 10.21 -11.28 6.21
CA ARG A 65 9.29 -11.17 7.34
C ARG A 65 8.14 -10.21 7.02
N TYR A 66 8.46 -9.08 6.42
CA TYR A 66 7.44 -8.10 6.03
C TYR A 66 6.48 -8.71 5.01
N TRP A 67 7.01 -9.21 3.89
CA TRP A 67 6.17 -9.69 2.80
C TRP A 67 5.39 -10.94 3.17
N HIS A 68 5.97 -11.79 3.99
CA HIS A 68 5.24 -12.98 4.47
C HIS A 68 4.05 -12.57 5.33
N THR A 69 4.23 -11.60 6.22
CA THR A 69 3.12 -11.08 7.02
C THR A 69 2.05 -10.46 6.11
N ARG A 70 2.46 -9.68 5.11
CA ARG A 70 1.50 -9.11 4.17
C ARG A 70 0.73 -10.19 3.41
N GLN A 71 1.41 -11.26 3.06
CA GLN A 71 0.78 -12.35 2.32
C GLN A 71 -0.27 -13.08 3.17
N ILE A 72 0.06 -13.41 4.41
CA ILE A 72 -0.85 -14.19 5.24
C ILE A 72 -1.99 -13.36 5.82
N THR A 73 -1.85 -12.05 5.89
CA THR A 73 -2.93 -11.19 6.39
C THR A 73 -3.76 -10.57 5.26
N ALA A 74 -3.43 -10.82 4.01
CA ALA A 74 -4.12 -10.21 2.87
C ALA A 74 -5.59 -10.61 2.81
N GLU A 75 -6.45 -9.61 2.58
CA GLU A 75 -7.89 -9.80 2.39
C GLU A 75 -8.22 -9.40 0.96
N LEU A 76 -8.47 -10.40 0.13
CA LEU A 76 -8.78 -10.15 -1.28
C LEU A 76 -10.18 -9.53 -1.40
N VAL A 77 -10.23 -8.33 -1.96
CA VAL A 77 -11.50 -7.62 -2.16
C VAL A 77 -12.04 -8.02 -3.55
N PRO A 78 -13.30 -8.43 -3.62
CA PRO A 78 -13.91 -8.77 -4.91
C PRO A 78 -13.93 -7.58 -5.85
N VAL A 79 -14.05 -7.86 -7.15
CA VAL A 79 -14.15 -6.81 -8.17
C VAL A 79 -15.39 -5.98 -7.89
N PRO A 80 -15.26 -4.63 -7.81
CA PRO A 80 -16.38 -3.76 -7.48
C PRO A 80 -17.35 -3.60 -8.65
N SER A 81 -18.54 -3.07 -8.35
CA SER A 81 -19.57 -2.85 -9.37
C SER A 81 -19.21 -1.70 -10.31
N GLY A 82 -18.54 -0.67 -9.80
CA GLY A 82 -18.21 0.52 -10.57
C GLY A 82 -19.27 1.61 -10.50
N GLU A 83 -20.31 1.42 -9.71
CA GLU A 83 -21.37 2.44 -9.58
C GLU A 83 -20.94 3.59 -8.68
N THR A 84 -20.16 3.28 -7.66
CA THR A 84 -19.61 4.29 -6.76
C THR A 84 -18.10 4.09 -6.70
N VAL A 85 -17.38 5.04 -6.10
CA VAL A 85 -15.95 4.89 -5.87
C VAL A 85 -15.76 3.86 -4.77
N GLU A 86 -15.09 2.76 -5.11
CA GLU A 86 -14.82 1.66 -4.21
C GLU A 86 -13.37 1.23 -4.33
N PHE A 87 -12.91 0.44 -3.38
CA PHE A 87 -11.61 -0.21 -3.51
C PHE A 87 -11.53 -0.96 -4.84
N GLY A 88 -10.50 -0.70 -5.62
CA GLY A 88 -10.31 -1.34 -6.92
C GLY A 88 -10.88 -0.56 -8.09
N THR A 89 -11.54 0.58 -7.87
CA THR A 89 -12.04 1.39 -8.98
C THR A 89 -11.01 2.41 -9.42
N THR A 90 -11.11 2.80 -10.69
CA THR A 90 -10.34 3.91 -11.25
C THR A 90 -11.26 5.10 -11.36
N VAL A 91 -10.89 6.20 -10.73
CA VAL A 91 -11.70 7.40 -10.62
C VAL A 91 -11.08 8.50 -11.44
N THR A 92 -11.89 9.09 -12.32
CA THR A 92 -11.53 10.34 -13.01
C THR A 92 -12.24 11.45 -12.26
N PHE A 93 -11.49 12.44 -11.78
CA PHE A 93 -12.05 13.55 -11.04
C PHE A 93 -11.26 14.81 -11.31
N ARG A 94 -11.85 15.95 -10.98
CA ARG A 94 -11.16 17.23 -11.03
C ARG A 94 -10.87 17.70 -9.62
N LEU A 95 -9.62 18.05 -9.37
CA LEU A 95 -9.21 18.61 -8.09
C LEU A 95 -8.82 20.05 -8.34
N ASN A 96 -9.60 20.97 -7.78
CA ASN A 96 -9.41 22.40 -7.99
C ASN A 96 -9.35 22.74 -9.49
N GLY A 97 -10.23 22.09 -10.27
CA GLY A 97 -10.33 22.32 -11.70
C GLY A 97 -9.37 21.54 -12.57
N LYS A 98 -8.46 20.78 -11.96
CA LYS A 98 -7.47 20.01 -12.70
C LYS A 98 -7.85 18.54 -12.72
N GLU A 99 -7.94 17.95 -13.91
CA GLU A 99 -8.33 16.55 -14.05
C GLU A 99 -7.23 15.61 -13.59
N ARG A 100 -7.64 14.58 -12.87
CA ARG A 100 -6.75 13.52 -12.38
C ARG A 100 -7.42 12.18 -12.52
N VAL A 101 -6.62 11.12 -12.67
CA VAL A 101 -7.11 9.75 -12.75
C VAL A 101 -6.31 8.92 -11.76
N LEU A 102 -7.00 8.29 -10.83
CA LEU A 102 -6.35 7.46 -9.81
C LEU A 102 -7.12 6.16 -9.63
N THR A 103 -6.38 5.09 -9.34
CA THR A 103 -6.97 3.80 -8.99
C THR A 103 -6.71 3.55 -7.50
N ILE A 104 -7.76 3.14 -6.77
CA ILE A 104 -7.66 2.90 -5.33
C ILE A 104 -7.28 1.44 -5.10
N VAL A 105 -6.14 1.24 -4.46
CA VAL A 105 -5.53 -0.08 -4.27
C VAL A 105 -5.08 -0.25 -2.82
N GLY A 106 -4.46 -1.40 -2.51
CA GLY A 106 -3.91 -1.64 -1.18
C GLY A 106 -2.59 -0.92 -0.96
N ASP A 107 -2.13 -0.94 0.29
CA ASP A 107 -0.94 -0.20 0.68
C ASP A 107 0.30 -0.64 -0.09
N ASP A 108 0.46 -1.95 -0.31
CA ASP A 108 1.67 -2.48 -0.95
C ASP A 108 1.66 -2.34 -2.47
N GLU A 109 0.49 -2.11 -3.04
CA GLU A 109 0.35 -1.88 -4.47
C GLU A 109 0.42 -0.41 -4.83
N ALA A 110 0.29 0.48 -3.86
CA ALA A 110 0.24 1.92 -4.10
C ALA A 110 1.52 2.42 -4.76
N ASP A 111 1.35 3.23 -5.78
CA ASP A 111 2.44 3.84 -6.54
C ASP A 111 1.90 5.13 -7.15
N PRO A 112 2.00 6.25 -6.45
CA PRO A 112 1.42 7.51 -6.92
C PRO A 112 1.89 7.92 -8.31
N ALA A 113 3.13 7.62 -8.66
CA ALA A 113 3.66 7.95 -9.98
C ALA A 113 2.94 7.19 -11.08
N ALA A 114 2.40 6.00 -10.77
CA ALA A 114 1.64 5.19 -11.72
C ALA A 114 0.13 5.41 -11.58
N GLY A 115 -0.30 6.36 -10.76
CA GLY A 115 -1.72 6.61 -10.55
C GLY A 115 -2.41 5.65 -9.61
N LEU A 116 -1.65 4.95 -8.77
CA LEU A 116 -2.19 3.99 -7.81
C LEU A 116 -2.09 4.58 -6.41
N ILE A 117 -3.24 4.79 -5.78
CA ILE A 117 -3.29 5.43 -4.46
C ILE A 117 -3.82 4.43 -3.44
N SER A 118 -3.22 4.43 -2.24
CA SER A 118 -3.70 3.55 -1.17
C SER A 118 -5.10 3.96 -0.71
N PHE A 119 -5.92 2.96 -0.41
CA PHE A 119 -7.26 3.20 0.11
C PHE A 119 -7.24 3.93 1.45
N SER A 120 -6.13 3.88 2.17
CA SER A 120 -6.00 4.56 3.47
C SER A 120 -5.53 6.00 3.35
N ALA A 121 -5.15 6.46 2.15
CA ALA A 121 -4.69 7.83 1.95
C ALA A 121 -5.83 8.82 2.16
N PRO A 122 -5.53 10.04 2.65
CA PRO A 122 -6.59 11.04 2.90
C PRO A 122 -7.47 11.31 1.68
N LEU A 123 -6.89 11.40 0.49
CA LEU A 123 -7.67 11.65 -0.72
C LEU A 123 -8.61 10.48 -1.02
N SER A 124 -8.15 9.23 -0.85
CA SER A 124 -8.99 8.06 -1.05
C SER A 124 -10.18 8.06 -0.12
N ARG A 125 -9.98 8.45 1.13
CA ARG A 125 -11.06 8.46 2.12
C ARG A 125 -12.15 9.45 1.75
N VAL A 126 -11.81 10.54 1.10
CA VAL A 126 -12.80 11.51 0.62
C VAL A 126 -13.53 10.95 -0.59
N LEU A 127 -12.81 10.28 -1.50
CA LEU A 127 -13.40 9.78 -2.74
C LEU A 127 -14.31 8.57 -2.54
N LEU A 128 -13.99 7.69 -1.58
CA LEU A 128 -14.71 6.43 -1.39
C LEU A 128 -16.20 6.66 -1.12
N GLY A 129 -17.05 5.96 -1.85
CA GLY A 129 -18.50 6.04 -1.74
C GLY A 129 -19.13 7.09 -2.62
N ALA A 130 -18.37 7.90 -3.32
CA ALA A 130 -18.91 8.97 -4.14
C ALA A 130 -19.45 8.44 -5.46
N GLU A 131 -20.36 9.22 -6.05
CA GLU A 131 -20.97 8.90 -7.33
C GLU A 131 -20.54 9.93 -8.39
N PRO A 132 -20.63 9.59 -9.69
CA PRO A 132 -20.32 10.56 -10.74
C PRO A 132 -21.20 11.80 -10.60
N GLY A 133 -20.58 12.96 -10.79
CA GLY A 133 -21.27 14.24 -10.67
C GLY A 133 -21.23 14.84 -9.28
N GLU A 134 -20.81 14.09 -8.28
CA GLU A 134 -20.76 14.58 -6.91
C GLU A 134 -19.64 15.56 -6.69
N LEU A 135 -19.88 16.57 -5.87
CA LEU A 135 -18.87 17.55 -5.46
C LEU A 135 -18.48 17.24 -4.02
N LEU A 136 -17.18 17.21 -3.75
CA LEU A 136 -16.66 16.80 -2.45
C LEU A 136 -15.67 17.84 -1.91
N PRO A 137 -15.63 17.99 -0.58
CA PRO A 137 -14.65 18.88 0.04
C PRO A 137 -13.27 18.20 0.11
N PHE A 138 -12.24 19.00 0.00
CA PHE A 138 -10.90 18.51 0.24
C PHE A 138 -10.01 19.68 0.64
N GLY A 139 -9.27 19.50 1.73
CA GLY A 139 -8.52 20.59 2.31
C GLY A 139 -9.46 21.67 2.82
N ALA A 140 -9.19 22.92 2.48
CA ALA A 140 -9.98 24.05 2.94
C ALA A 140 -11.14 24.42 2.02
N ARG A 141 -11.31 23.73 0.87
CA ARG A 141 -12.35 24.06 -0.10
C ARG A 141 -13.46 23.04 -0.06
N GLU A 142 -14.71 23.51 -0.09
CA GLU A 142 -15.88 22.62 -0.02
C GLU A 142 -16.13 21.91 -1.34
N ASP A 143 -15.93 22.59 -2.47
CA ASP A 143 -16.18 22.01 -3.79
C ASP A 143 -14.87 21.74 -4.52
N ALA A 144 -13.89 21.22 -3.78
CA ALA A 144 -12.56 21.02 -4.32
C ALA A 144 -12.53 19.90 -5.37
N ILE A 145 -13.36 18.87 -5.19
CA ILE A 145 -13.34 17.68 -6.03
C ILE A 145 -14.67 17.53 -6.75
N GLU A 146 -14.60 17.25 -8.06
CA GLU A 146 -15.77 16.86 -8.85
C GLU A 146 -15.52 15.49 -9.43
N ILE A 147 -16.40 14.52 -9.12
CA ILE A 147 -16.27 13.16 -9.64
C ILE A 147 -16.79 13.14 -11.08
N VAL A 148 -15.92 12.80 -12.02
CA VAL A 148 -16.28 12.80 -13.44
C VAL A 148 -16.73 11.43 -13.91
N ALA A 149 -15.96 10.39 -13.61
CA ALA A 149 -16.28 9.04 -14.09
C ALA A 149 -15.63 8.00 -13.19
N ILE A 150 -16.22 6.82 -13.17
CA ILE A 150 -15.73 5.68 -12.39
C ILE A 150 -15.63 4.50 -13.32
N ALA A 151 -14.51 3.79 -13.29
CA ALA A 151 -14.31 2.58 -14.09
C ALA A 151 -13.81 1.47 -13.19
N VAL A 152 -14.10 0.23 -13.58
CA VAL A 152 -13.57 -0.94 -12.89
C VAL A 152 -12.24 -1.29 -13.54
N ARG A 153 -11.20 -1.42 -12.72
CA ARG A 153 -9.89 -1.81 -13.18
C ARG A 153 -9.92 -3.27 -13.61
N ARG A 154 -9.52 -3.54 -14.85
CA ARG A 154 -9.41 -4.91 -15.33
C ARG A 154 -8.08 -5.48 -14.87
N SER A 155 -8.11 -6.75 -14.50
CA SER A 155 -6.87 -7.45 -14.18
C SER A 155 -5.99 -7.51 -15.41
N PRO A 156 -4.70 -7.29 -15.24
CA PRO A 156 -3.78 -7.46 -16.37
C PRO A 156 -3.67 -8.91 -16.79
#